data_c13a4ab4a7f8b844aa3e8285a7805e5a
#
_entry.id   c13a4ab4a7f8b844aa3e8285a7805e5a
#
_cell.length_a   1.000
_cell.length_b   1.000
_cell.length_c   1.000
_cell.angle_alpha   90.00
_cell.angle_beta   90.00
_cell.angle_gamma   90.00
#
_symmetry.space_group_name_H-M   'P 1'
#
loop_
_entity.id
_entity.type
_entity.pdbx_description
1 polymer ?
#
loop_
_entity_poly.entity_id
_entity_poly.type
_entity_poly.pdbx_seq_one_letter_code
_entity_poly.pdbx_strand_id
1 'polypeptide(L)' 'MPINAKFLIEKYQIPEGKDLGTKLKNIEEEWVNNNFKLSQNQIDKIINR' A
#
# COMPACT_ATOMS: atom_id res chain seq x y z
N MET A 1 -2.98 -9.85 4.44
CA MET A 1 -3.02 -8.36 4.37
C MET A 1 -4.28 -7.91 3.65
N PRO A 2 -4.97 -6.90 4.17
CA PRO A 2 -6.24 -6.46 3.57
C PRO A 2 -6.10 -5.70 2.26
N ILE A 3 -4.90 -5.29 1.89
CA ILE A 3 -4.64 -4.52 0.68
C ILE A 3 -3.85 -5.36 -0.29
N ASN A 4 -4.25 -5.36 -1.55
CA ASN A 4 -3.54 -6.09 -2.60
C ASN A 4 -3.23 -5.16 -3.77
N ALA A 5 -2.50 -5.70 -4.76
CA ALA A 5 -2.10 -4.93 -5.93
C ALA A 5 -3.30 -4.36 -6.68
N LYS A 6 -4.36 -5.15 -6.81
CA LYS A 6 -5.56 -4.72 -7.52
C LYS A 6 -6.17 -3.48 -6.88
N PHE A 7 -6.20 -3.43 -5.55
CA PHE A 7 -6.71 -2.28 -4.82
C PHE A 7 -5.93 -1.01 -5.17
N LEU A 8 -4.59 -1.12 -5.20
CA LEU A 8 -3.75 0.02 -5.52
C LEU A 8 -3.93 0.49 -6.95
N ILE A 9 -4.08 -0.44 -7.87
CA ILE A 9 -4.31 -0.10 -9.28
C ILE A 9 -5.63 0.64 -9.45
N GLU A 10 -6.69 0.12 -8.85
CA GLU A 10 -8.03 0.69 -9.02
C GLU A 10 -8.24 1.99 -8.25
N LYS A 11 -7.77 2.05 -7.02
CA LYS A 11 -8.03 3.22 -6.18
C LYS A 11 -7.04 4.35 -6.41
N TYR A 12 -5.77 4.02 -6.56
CA TYR A 12 -4.72 5.01 -6.69
C TYR A 12 -4.17 5.12 -8.10
N GLN A 13 -4.67 4.30 -9.01
CA GLN A 13 -4.27 4.31 -10.41
C GLN A 13 -2.77 4.13 -10.60
N ILE A 14 -2.18 3.27 -9.79
CA ILE A 14 -0.77 2.95 -9.88
C ILE A 14 -0.60 1.88 -10.95
N PRO A 15 0.21 2.11 -11.99
CA PRO A 15 0.40 1.12 -13.05
C PRO A 15 1.17 -0.09 -12.54
N GLU A 16 0.93 -1.24 -13.16
CA GLU A 16 1.68 -2.44 -12.83
C GLU A 16 3.16 -2.23 -13.13
N GLY A 17 4.02 -2.75 -12.25
CA GLY A 17 5.44 -2.64 -12.42
C GLY A 17 6.18 -2.60 -11.09
N LYS A 18 7.44 -2.16 -11.15
CA LYS A 18 8.31 -2.08 -9.98
C LYS A 18 7.73 -1.20 -8.88
N ASP A 19 7.20 -0.05 -9.25
CA ASP A 19 6.65 0.89 -8.27
C ASP A 19 5.48 0.29 -7.51
N LEU A 20 4.63 -0.44 -8.20
CA LEU A 20 3.50 -1.09 -7.54
C LEU A 20 3.99 -2.10 -6.52
N GLY A 21 4.95 -2.92 -6.88
CA GLY A 21 5.53 -3.90 -5.97
C GLY A 21 6.18 -3.26 -4.77
N THR A 22 6.93 -2.18 -4.99
CA THR A 22 7.61 -1.46 -3.90
C THR A 22 6.60 -0.84 -2.94
N LYS A 23 5.57 -0.21 -3.47
CA LYS A 23 4.54 0.41 -2.64
C LYS A 23 3.77 -0.63 -1.84
N LEU A 24 3.45 -1.75 -2.48
CA LEU A 24 2.74 -2.82 -1.79
C LEU A 24 3.59 -3.39 -0.65
N LYS A 25 4.87 -3.55 -0.88
CA LYS A 25 5.78 -4.03 0.15
C LYS A 25 5.88 -3.05 1.32
N ASN A 26 5.95 -1.75 1.03
CA ASN A 26 5.98 -0.73 2.07
C ASN A 26 4.71 -0.74 2.91
N ILE A 27 3.57 -0.93 2.27
CA ILE A 27 2.29 -1.02 2.97
C ILE A 27 2.28 -2.23 3.88
N GLU A 28 2.78 -3.35 3.39
CA GLU A 28 2.84 -4.57 4.19
C GLU A 28 3.71 -4.39 5.43
N GLU A 29 4.87 -3.75 5.27
CA GLU A 29 5.76 -3.49 6.40
C GLU A 29 5.10 -2.60 7.45
N GLU A 30 4.44 -1.55 7.02
CA GLU A 30 3.73 -0.66 7.94
C GLU A 30 2.58 -1.38 8.62
N TRP A 31 1.89 -2.24 7.88
CA TRP A 31 0.79 -3.02 8.44
C TRP A 31 1.26 -3.91 9.58
N VAL A 32 2.38 -4.61 9.38
CA VAL A 32 2.95 -5.46 10.43
C VAL A 32 3.42 -4.62 11.61
N ASN A 33 4.08 -3.49 11.34
CA ASN A 33 4.59 -2.62 12.39
C ASN A 33 3.48 -1.94 13.21
N ASN A 34 2.29 -1.85 12.66
CA ASN A 34 1.14 -1.24 13.35
C ASN A 34 0.17 -2.28 13.90
N ASN A 35 0.69 -3.45 14.29
CA ASN A 35 -0.12 -4.53 14.87
C ASN A 35 -1.23 -4.98 13.93
N PHE A 36 -0.91 -5.09 12.65
CA PHE A 36 -1.83 -5.54 11.61
C PHE A 36 -3.01 -4.59 11.42
N LYS A 37 -2.75 -3.29 11.56
CA LYS A 37 -3.76 -2.24 11.37
C LYS A 37 -3.18 -1.13 10.52
N LEU A 38 -3.98 -0.67 9.56
CA LEU A 38 -3.62 0.50 8.76
C LEU A 38 -4.85 1.36 8.54
N SER A 39 -4.69 2.66 8.78
CA SER A 39 -5.74 3.62 8.47
C SER A 39 -5.56 4.11 7.03
N GLN A 40 -6.61 4.70 6.49
CA GLN A 40 -6.55 5.29 5.15
C GLN A 40 -5.47 6.36 5.06
N ASN A 41 -5.31 7.15 6.11
CA ASN A 41 -4.29 8.19 6.14
C ASN A 41 -2.87 7.62 6.06
N GLN A 42 -2.63 6.50 6.72
CA GLN A 42 -1.32 5.86 6.67
C GLN A 42 -1.03 5.32 5.27
N ILE A 43 -2.02 4.73 4.64
CA ILE A 43 -1.89 4.22 3.28
C ILE A 43 -1.58 5.36 2.32
N ASP A 44 -2.31 6.46 2.43
CA ASP A 44 -2.09 7.63 1.58
C ASP A 44 -0.67 8.19 1.73
N LYS A 45 -0.16 8.24 2.94
CA LYS A 45 1.19 8.71 3.20
C LYS A 45 2.25 7.81 2.58
N ILE A 46 2.04 6.52 2.63
CA ILE A 46 2.98 5.57 2.04
C ILE A 46 3.00 5.72 0.51
N ILE A 47 1.84 5.86 -0.08
CA ILE A 47 1.72 5.94 -1.54
C ILE A 47 2.26 7.26 -2.07
N ASN A 48 2.12 8.33 -1.31
CA ASN A 48 2.56 9.67 -1.72
C ASN A 48 4.00 10.00 -1.32
N ARG A 49 4.76 9.03 -0.90
CA ARG A 49 6.19 9.23 -0.60
C ARG A 49 7.00 9.54 -1.83
#